data_72cd546a4738fd6a73b79966e01daed6
#
_entry.id   72cd546a4738fd6a73b79966e01daed6
#
_cell.length_a   1.000
_cell.length_b   1.000
_cell.length_c   1.000
_cell.angle_alpha   90.00
_cell.angle_beta   90.00
_cell.angle_gamma   90.00
#
_symmetry.space_group_name_H-M   'P 1'
#
loop_
_entity.id
_entity.type
_entity.pdbx_description
1 polymer ?
#
loop_
_entity_poly.entity_id
_entity_poly.type
_entity_poly.pdbx_seq_one_letter_code
_entity_poly.pdbx_strand_id
1 'polypeptide(L)'
;AVVMHAKLPDDKVARVEIINVYEQGNGDEIYFDQKGFGNNECVIDGKRYDLYQYLKTNNIDETLPLVANYAGANINVGSIWDKDRQRADLFAPVFPETPYKVAKSRDFDYAREFKCHIAKEPSREHIVFSCNCLFNYVNFGLEGKNIADVSGPVTFGEIAYHVLNLTFVYMVIE
;
A
#
# COMPACT_ATOMS: atom_id res chain seq x y z
N ALA A 1 -7.53 -4.74 21.77
CA ALA A 1 -6.28 -4.10 21.27
C ALA A 1 -5.14 -4.53 22.16
N VAL A 2 -3.95 -4.73 21.57
CA VAL A 2 -2.70 -4.92 22.30
C VAL A 2 -1.87 -3.67 22.09
N VAL A 3 -1.42 -3.06 23.18
CA VAL A 3 -0.58 -1.86 23.16
C VAL A 3 0.70 -2.15 23.92
N MET A 4 1.83 -1.84 23.30
CA MET A 4 3.14 -1.89 23.94
C MET A 4 3.70 -0.47 24.03
N HIS A 5 4.06 -0.06 25.25
CA HIS A 5 4.76 1.19 25.48
C HIS A 5 6.22 0.87 25.83
N ALA A 6 7.16 1.42 25.09
CA ALA A 6 8.58 1.26 25.33
C ALA A 6 9.24 2.62 25.52
N LYS A 7 10.07 2.76 26.56
CA LYS A 7 10.94 3.91 26.75
C LYS A 7 12.31 3.57 26.20
N LEU A 8 12.78 4.34 25.25
CA LEU A 8 14.14 4.22 24.74
C LEU A 8 15.13 4.96 25.64
N PRO A 9 16.40 4.51 25.69
CA PRO A 9 17.50 5.32 26.23
C PRO A 9 17.60 6.67 25.52
N ASP A 10 18.15 7.67 26.19
CA ASP A 10 18.20 9.03 25.69
C ASP A 10 19.08 9.20 24.42
N ASP A 11 19.99 8.25 24.20
CA ASP A 11 20.87 8.17 23.03
C ASP A 11 20.30 7.33 21.87
N LYS A 12 19.05 6.87 21.99
CA LYS A 12 18.40 6.01 21.00
C LYS A 12 17.18 6.68 20.36
N VAL A 13 17.02 6.45 19.06
CA VAL A 13 15.88 6.95 18.28
C VAL A 13 15.20 5.78 17.56
N ALA A 14 13.87 5.73 17.60
CA ALA A 14 13.10 4.83 16.79
C ALA A 14 12.71 5.51 15.46
N ARG A 15 12.96 4.83 14.37
CA ARG A 15 12.59 5.26 13.02
C ARG A 15 11.66 4.23 12.38
N VAL A 16 10.54 4.70 11.85
CA VAL A 16 9.58 3.86 11.12
C VAL A 16 9.76 4.07 9.63
N GLU A 17 9.95 2.99 8.91
CA GLU A 17 10.17 2.96 7.47
C GLU A 17 9.10 2.18 6.74
N ILE A 18 8.86 2.57 5.49
CA ILE A 18 7.83 1.99 4.63
C ILE A 18 8.48 1.53 3.33
N ILE A 19 8.34 0.25 3.01
CA ILE A 19 8.66 -0.26 1.68
C ILE A 19 7.36 -0.33 0.89
N ASN A 20 7.30 0.44 -0.19
CA ASN A 20 6.26 0.38 -1.19
C ASN A 20 6.89 0.03 -2.54
N VAL A 21 6.48 -1.09 -3.12
CA VAL A 21 6.98 -1.58 -4.41
C VAL A 21 6.09 -1.16 -5.58
N TYR A 22 5.00 -0.46 -5.31
CA TYR A 22 4.09 0.03 -6.34
C TYR A 22 4.41 1.47 -6.73
N GLU A 23 4.33 1.73 -8.02
CA GLU A 23 4.46 3.05 -8.62
C GLU A 23 3.20 3.38 -9.42
N GLN A 24 2.93 4.68 -9.60
CA GLN A 24 1.87 5.12 -10.51
C GLN A 24 2.12 4.61 -11.93
N GLY A 25 1.07 4.06 -12.55
CA GLY A 25 1.07 3.72 -13.96
C GLY A 25 0.97 4.95 -14.86
N ASN A 26 0.91 4.69 -16.16
CA ASN A 26 0.78 5.74 -17.18
C ASN A 26 -0.69 6.00 -17.59
N GLY A 27 -1.65 5.40 -16.85
CA GLY A 27 -3.08 5.60 -17.10
C GLY A 27 -3.60 6.96 -16.65
N ASP A 28 -4.93 7.11 -16.78
CA ASP A 28 -5.63 8.33 -16.46
C ASP A 28 -5.52 8.72 -14.99
N GLU A 29 -5.62 10.02 -14.71
CA GLU A 29 -5.72 10.55 -13.37
C GLU A 29 -7.16 10.42 -12.86
N ILE A 30 -7.32 9.79 -11.72
CA ILE A 30 -8.58 9.51 -11.04
C ILE A 30 -8.66 10.42 -9.83
N TYR A 31 -9.70 11.22 -9.75
CA TYR A 31 -9.97 12.12 -8.63
C TYR A 31 -11.25 11.72 -7.92
N PHE A 32 -11.32 12.00 -6.62
CA PHE A 32 -12.50 11.78 -5.80
C PHE A 32 -12.99 13.10 -5.20
N ASP A 33 -14.29 13.32 -5.23
CA ASP A 33 -14.89 14.58 -4.71
C ASP A 33 -14.94 14.57 -3.17
N GLN A 34 -14.92 13.41 -2.53
CA GLN A 34 -15.10 13.27 -1.10
C GLN A 34 -14.02 12.37 -0.49
N LYS A 35 -13.63 12.71 0.72
CA LYS A 35 -12.77 11.83 1.54
C LYS A 35 -13.55 10.60 2.00
N GLY A 36 -12.94 9.42 1.95
CA GLY A 36 -13.50 8.23 2.56
C GLY A 36 -13.12 6.92 1.88
N PHE A 37 -13.70 5.83 2.38
CA PHE A 37 -13.47 4.46 1.91
C PHE A 37 -14.50 3.98 0.88
N GLY A 38 -15.67 4.60 0.83
CA GLY A 38 -16.82 4.12 0.08
C GLY A 38 -17.09 4.86 -1.23
N ASN A 39 -16.12 5.59 -1.75
CA ASN A 39 -16.32 6.42 -2.93
C ASN A 39 -16.21 5.58 -4.20
N ASN A 40 -17.36 5.22 -4.74
CA ASN A 40 -17.42 4.53 -6.03
C ASN A 40 -17.53 5.50 -7.21
N GLU A 41 -17.88 6.76 -6.96
CA GLU A 41 -17.87 7.84 -7.97
C GLU A 41 -16.49 8.50 -8.00
N CYS A 42 -15.97 8.68 -9.20
CA CYS A 42 -14.71 9.36 -9.46
C CYS A 42 -14.81 10.31 -10.66
N VAL A 43 -13.83 11.18 -10.79
CA VAL A 43 -13.71 12.13 -11.91
C VAL A 43 -12.43 11.81 -12.69
N ILE A 44 -12.57 11.63 -14.00
CA ILE A 44 -11.48 11.35 -14.94
C ILE A 44 -11.67 12.28 -16.13
N ASP A 45 -10.66 13.05 -16.49
CA ASP A 45 -10.72 14.06 -17.55
C ASP A 45 -11.93 15.00 -17.42
N GLY A 46 -12.26 15.39 -16.18
CA GLY A 46 -13.39 16.27 -15.86
C GLY A 46 -14.78 15.64 -16.00
N LYS A 47 -14.88 14.34 -16.26
CA LYS A 47 -16.14 13.60 -16.36
C LYS A 47 -16.32 12.64 -15.19
N ARG A 48 -17.57 12.46 -14.76
CA ARG A 48 -17.92 11.52 -13.69
C ARG A 48 -18.03 10.10 -14.22
N TYR A 49 -17.44 9.17 -13.47
CA TYR A 49 -17.49 7.74 -13.73
C TYR A 49 -17.83 6.99 -12.45
N ASP A 50 -18.43 5.83 -12.60
CA ASP A 50 -18.41 4.79 -11.59
C ASP A 50 -17.05 4.10 -11.65
N LEU A 51 -16.33 4.05 -10.51
CA LEU A 51 -14.97 3.52 -10.44
C LEU A 51 -14.91 2.04 -10.89
N TYR A 52 -15.84 1.20 -10.40
CA TYR A 52 -15.87 -0.21 -10.78
C TYR A 52 -16.07 -0.39 -12.29
N GLN A 53 -17.02 0.35 -12.87
CA GLN A 53 -17.29 0.27 -14.31
C GLN A 53 -16.10 0.77 -15.13
N TYR A 54 -15.44 1.84 -14.68
CA TYR A 54 -14.24 2.35 -15.34
C TYR A 54 -13.11 1.30 -15.32
N LEU A 55 -12.79 0.73 -14.15
CA LEU A 55 -11.73 -0.27 -13.99
C LEU A 55 -12.02 -1.53 -14.83
N LYS A 56 -13.27 -1.99 -14.81
CA LYS A 56 -13.72 -3.17 -15.58
C LYS A 56 -13.66 -2.95 -17.09
N THR A 57 -14.15 -1.80 -17.57
CA THR A 57 -14.18 -1.50 -19.01
C THR A 57 -12.78 -1.37 -19.59
N ASN A 58 -11.83 -0.88 -18.80
CA ASN A 58 -10.43 -0.75 -19.19
C ASN A 58 -9.61 -2.03 -18.93
N ASN A 59 -10.25 -3.14 -18.55
CA ASN A 59 -9.59 -4.44 -18.27
C ASN A 59 -8.44 -4.31 -17.25
N ILE A 60 -8.62 -3.49 -16.24
CA ILE A 60 -7.63 -3.32 -15.17
C ILE A 60 -7.60 -4.60 -14.32
N ASP A 61 -6.40 -5.04 -13.96
CA ASP A 61 -6.21 -6.14 -13.01
C ASP A 61 -6.72 -5.73 -11.62
N GLU A 62 -7.72 -6.46 -11.09
CA GLU A 62 -8.37 -6.16 -9.81
C GLU A 62 -7.42 -6.20 -8.60
N THR A 63 -6.22 -6.73 -8.76
CA THR A 63 -5.20 -6.79 -7.72
C THR A 63 -4.26 -5.59 -7.69
N LEU A 64 -4.35 -4.70 -8.70
CA LEU A 64 -3.56 -3.47 -8.73
C LEU A 64 -4.22 -2.38 -7.88
N PRO A 65 -3.48 -1.71 -6.99
CA PRO A 65 -4.00 -0.59 -6.23
C PRO A 65 -4.11 0.69 -7.07
N LEU A 66 -4.89 1.62 -6.58
CA LEU A 66 -4.71 3.01 -6.92
C LEU A 66 -3.50 3.55 -6.16
N VAL A 67 -2.68 4.36 -6.80
CA VAL A 67 -1.48 4.96 -6.20
C VAL A 67 -1.58 6.48 -6.29
N ALA A 68 -1.45 7.15 -5.16
CA ALA A 68 -1.26 8.59 -5.09
C ALA A 68 0.21 8.90 -4.83
N ASN A 69 0.72 9.97 -5.44
CA ASN A 69 2.08 10.45 -5.18
C ASN A 69 2.02 11.76 -4.38
N TYR A 70 2.47 11.70 -3.15
CA TYR A 70 2.59 12.86 -2.26
C TYR A 70 4.04 13.32 -2.22
N ALA A 71 4.45 14.16 -3.15
CA ALA A 71 5.81 14.72 -3.23
C ALA A 71 6.92 13.63 -3.18
N GLY A 72 6.71 12.53 -3.90
CA GLY A 72 7.66 11.42 -3.97
C GLY A 72 7.32 10.22 -3.07
N ALA A 73 6.41 10.39 -2.11
CA ALA A 73 5.90 9.27 -1.30
C ALA A 73 4.67 8.65 -1.97
N ASN A 74 4.79 7.42 -2.44
CA ASN A 74 3.68 6.69 -3.02
C ASN A 74 2.80 6.08 -1.94
N ILE A 75 1.51 6.37 -1.99
CA ILE A 75 0.48 5.83 -1.10
C ILE A 75 -0.48 4.97 -1.92
N ASN A 76 -0.62 3.72 -1.52
CA ASN A 76 -1.49 2.77 -2.18
C ASN A 76 -2.88 2.75 -1.55
N VAL A 77 -3.89 2.60 -2.38
CA VAL A 77 -5.27 2.32 -1.98
C VAL A 77 -5.69 1.04 -2.70
N GLY A 78 -5.65 -0.07 -1.98
CA GLY A 78 -6.15 -1.34 -2.46
C GLY A 78 -7.67 -1.36 -2.50
N SER A 79 -8.23 -2.25 -3.32
CA SER A 79 -9.68 -2.45 -3.41
C SER A 79 -10.04 -3.91 -3.54
N ILE A 80 -11.29 -4.24 -3.18
CA ILE A 80 -11.93 -5.49 -3.55
C ILE A 80 -13.13 -5.20 -4.44
N TRP A 81 -13.31 -6.02 -5.47
CA TRP A 81 -14.41 -5.85 -6.41
C TRP A 81 -15.59 -6.77 -6.04
N ASP A 82 -16.66 -6.16 -5.58
CA ASP A 82 -17.94 -6.84 -5.41
C ASP A 82 -18.65 -6.90 -6.77
N LYS A 83 -18.56 -8.06 -7.42
CA LYS A 83 -19.12 -8.27 -8.77
C LYS A 83 -20.64 -8.30 -8.76
N ASP A 84 -21.27 -8.70 -7.66
CA ASP A 84 -22.73 -8.76 -7.52
C ASP A 84 -23.32 -7.35 -7.35
N ARG A 85 -22.64 -6.52 -6.57
CA ARG A 85 -23.05 -5.11 -6.35
C ARG A 85 -22.45 -4.16 -7.38
N GLN A 86 -21.58 -4.64 -8.26
CA GLN A 86 -20.84 -3.86 -9.27
C GLN A 86 -20.11 -2.66 -8.64
N ARG A 87 -19.32 -2.93 -7.63
CA ARG A 87 -18.70 -1.91 -6.79
C ARG A 87 -17.25 -2.27 -6.46
N ALA A 88 -16.38 -1.26 -6.38
CA ALA A 88 -15.02 -1.37 -5.88
C ALA A 88 -14.95 -0.77 -4.47
N ASP A 89 -14.82 -1.62 -3.44
CA ASP A 89 -14.67 -1.19 -2.05
C ASP A 89 -13.20 -0.93 -1.73
N LEU A 90 -12.89 0.28 -1.29
CA LEU A 90 -11.53 0.73 -1.01
C LEU A 90 -11.08 0.34 0.40
N PHE A 91 -9.81 -0.02 0.57
CA PHE A 91 -9.24 -0.44 1.86
C PHE A 91 -8.50 0.66 2.61
N ALA A 92 -8.26 1.79 1.95
CA ALA A 92 -7.77 3.01 2.58
C ALA A 92 -8.60 4.20 2.12
N PRO A 93 -8.64 5.30 2.90
CA PRO A 93 -9.39 6.47 2.49
C PRO A 93 -8.72 7.17 1.31
N VAL A 94 -9.53 7.57 0.35
CA VAL A 94 -9.12 8.52 -0.70
C VAL A 94 -9.38 9.95 -0.24
N PHE A 95 -8.67 10.91 -0.85
CA PHE A 95 -8.75 12.31 -0.50
C PHE A 95 -9.08 13.15 -1.74
N PRO A 96 -9.91 14.21 -1.59
CA PRO A 96 -10.14 15.17 -2.65
C PRO A 96 -8.84 15.84 -3.12
N GLU A 97 -8.86 16.37 -4.34
CA GLU A 97 -7.74 17.11 -4.95
C GLU A 97 -6.45 16.30 -5.12
N THR A 98 -6.48 15.00 -4.80
CA THR A 98 -5.34 14.10 -4.93
C THR A 98 -5.50 13.29 -6.20
N PRO A 99 -4.54 13.35 -7.15
CA PRO A 99 -4.54 12.50 -8.33
C PRO A 99 -4.08 11.07 -7.99
N TYR A 100 -4.96 10.13 -8.24
CA TYR A 100 -4.66 8.70 -8.17
C TYR A 100 -4.47 8.16 -9.57
N LYS A 101 -3.57 7.19 -9.72
CA LYS A 101 -3.45 6.39 -10.95
C LYS A 101 -3.45 4.92 -10.57
N VAL A 102 -3.95 4.07 -11.46
CA VAL A 102 -3.74 2.62 -11.29
C VAL A 102 -2.25 2.35 -11.28
N ALA A 103 -1.80 1.47 -10.41
CA ALA A 103 -0.39 1.07 -10.35
C ALA A 103 0.11 0.51 -11.69
N LYS A 104 1.40 0.59 -11.95
CA LYS A 104 2.03 -0.17 -13.04
C LYS A 104 1.74 -1.66 -12.89
N SER A 105 1.68 -2.37 -14.03
CA SER A 105 1.56 -3.83 -14.04
C SER A 105 2.63 -4.50 -13.18
N ARG A 106 2.30 -5.65 -12.59
CA ARG A 106 3.14 -6.37 -11.64
C ARG A 106 4.13 -7.34 -12.31
N ASP A 107 4.82 -6.91 -13.37
CA ASP A 107 5.90 -7.68 -13.98
C ASP A 107 7.19 -7.62 -13.16
N PHE A 108 7.07 -7.76 -11.82
CA PHE A 108 8.23 -7.78 -10.94
C PHE A 108 8.16 -8.91 -9.91
N ASP A 109 9.31 -9.42 -9.55
CA ASP A 109 9.45 -10.37 -8.43
C ASP A 109 9.44 -9.61 -7.11
N TYR A 110 8.30 -9.65 -6.38
CA TYR A 110 8.14 -8.99 -5.09
C TYR A 110 9.25 -9.35 -4.11
N ALA A 111 9.58 -10.65 -4.01
CA ALA A 111 10.59 -11.10 -3.06
C ALA A 111 11.98 -10.52 -3.38
N ARG A 112 12.29 -10.39 -4.66
CA ARG A 112 13.53 -9.76 -5.12
C ARG A 112 13.54 -8.27 -4.83
N GLU A 113 12.50 -7.55 -5.21
CA GLU A 113 12.40 -6.10 -4.96
C GLU A 113 12.46 -5.80 -3.48
N PHE A 114 11.72 -6.56 -2.67
CA PHE A 114 11.73 -6.44 -1.22
C PHE A 114 13.14 -6.65 -0.64
N LYS A 115 13.84 -7.72 -1.06
CA LYS A 115 15.23 -7.97 -0.64
C LYS A 115 16.16 -6.84 -1.03
N CYS A 116 15.99 -6.26 -2.22
CA CYS A 116 16.77 -5.11 -2.66
C CYS A 116 16.54 -3.87 -1.78
N HIS A 117 15.30 -3.65 -1.34
CA HIS A 117 14.98 -2.53 -0.43
C HIS A 117 15.60 -2.75 0.96
N ILE A 118 15.40 -3.91 1.56
CA ILE A 118 15.97 -4.24 2.89
C ILE A 118 17.51 -4.22 2.85
N ALA A 119 18.12 -4.67 1.76
CA ALA A 119 19.58 -4.65 1.63
C ALA A 119 20.17 -3.23 1.59
N LYS A 120 19.39 -2.23 1.20
CA LYS A 120 19.79 -0.81 1.21
C LYS A 120 19.63 -0.14 2.58
N GLU A 121 18.91 -0.78 3.50
CA GLU A 121 18.73 -0.26 4.86
C GLU A 121 20.05 -0.40 5.63
N PRO A 122 20.71 0.72 6.00
CA PRO A 122 21.99 0.67 6.70
C PRO A 122 21.88 0.07 8.10
N SER A 123 20.73 0.25 8.75
CA SER A 123 20.45 -0.21 10.12
C SER A 123 19.62 -1.50 10.14
N ARG A 124 19.67 -2.32 9.09
CA ARG A 124 18.84 -3.54 8.98
C ARG A 124 19.00 -4.51 10.17
N GLU A 125 20.18 -4.54 10.79
CA GLU A 125 20.47 -5.38 11.96
C GLU A 125 19.75 -4.89 13.22
N HIS A 126 19.25 -3.66 13.19
CA HIS A 126 18.51 -3.00 14.29
C HIS A 126 17.00 -2.98 14.03
N ILE A 127 16.50 -3.73 13.06
CA ILE A 127 15.06 -3.90 12.83
C ILE A 127 14.48 -4.68 14.00
N VAL A 128 13.65 -4.03 14.81
CA VAL A 128 13.05 -4.60 16.02
C VAL A 128 11.60 -5.03 15.85
N PHE A 129 10.94 -4.52 14.84
CA PHE A 129 9.55 -4.85 14.53
C PHE A 129 9.29 -4.65 13.03
N SER A 130 8.41 -5.48 12.48
CA SER A 130 7.91 -5.29 11.13
C SER A 130 6.48 -5.79 11.00
N CYS A 131 5.74 -5.29 10.01
CA CYS A 131 4.49 -5.89 9.59
C CYS A 131 4.32 -5.79 8.07
N ASN A 132 3.73 -6.83 7.48
CA ASN A 132 3.45 -6.89 6.06
C ASN A 132 1.95 -6.85 5.81
N CYS A 133 1.55 -6.31 4.67
CA CYS A 133 0.17 -6.33 4.24
C CYS A 133 -0.28 -7.74 3.86
N LEU A 134 -1.48 -8.13 4.29
CA LEU A 134 -2.09 -9.38 3.89
C LEU A 134 -2.20 -9.51 2.36
N PHE A 135 -2.45 -8.40 1.67
CA PHE A 135 -2.52 -8.43 0.19
C PHE A 135 -1.17 -8.72 -0.45
N ASN A 136 -0.07 -8.21 0.09
CA ASN A 136 1.26 -8.62 -0.37
C ASN A 136 1.46 -10.12 -0.14
N TYR A 137 1.08 -10.60 1.05
CA TYR A 137 1.22 -12.01 1.40
C TYR A 137 0.46 -12.92 0.44
N VAL A 138 -0.81 -12.61 0.16
CA VAL A 138 -1.67 -13.40 -0.72
C VAL A 138 -1.27 -13.23 -2.19
N ASN A 139 -1.14 -11.98 -2.66
CA ASN A 139 -0.93 -11.68 -4.08
C ASN A 139 0.41 -12.19 -4.61
N PHE A 140 1.44 -12.29 -3.76
CA PHE A 140 2.76 -12.77 -4.15
C PHE A 140 3.07 -14.18 -3.64
N GLY A 141 2.07 -14.87 -3.05
CA GLY A 141 2.21 -16.24 -2.57
C GLY A 141 3.36 -16.39 -1.59
N LEU A 142 3.38 -15.58 -0.53
CA LEU A 142 4.49 -15.53 0.43
C LEU A 142 4.43 -16.60 1.52
N GLU A 143 3.40 -17.44 1.50
CA GLU A 143 3.24 -18.54 2.46
C GLU A 143 4.47 -19.46 2.46
N GLY A 144 5.01 -19.70 3.65
CA GLY A 144 6.20 -20.53 3.83
C GLY A 144 7.52 -19.96 3.28
N LYS A 145 7.50 -18.73 2.76
CA LYS A 145 8.71 -18.08 2.24
C LYS A 145 9.35 -17.17 3.29
N ASN A 146 10.65 -17.32 3.47
CA ASN A 146 11.45 -16.36 4.21
C ASN A 146 11.90 -15.24 3.26
N ILE A 147 11.52 -14.00 3.58
CA ILE A 147 11.88 -12.83 2.79
C ILE A 147 12.81 -11.95 3.61
N ALA A 148 14.10 -11.99 3.28
CA ALA A 148 15.16 -11.13 3.84
C ALA A 148 15.34 -11.21 5.37
N ASP A 149 15.03 -12.35 5.98
CA ASP A 149 15.18 -12.62 7.43
C ASP A 149 14.45 -11.61 8.34
N VAL A 150 13.46 -10.93 7.80
CA VAL A 150 12.59 -10.02 8.55
C VAL A 150 11.30 -10.74 8.87
N SER A 151 10.93 -10.77 10.15
CA SER A 151 9.73 -11.43 10.64
C SER A 151 8.82 -10.46 11.36
N GLY A 152 7.52 -10.69 11.22
CA GLY A 152 6.50 -9.88 11.88
C GLY A 152 5.10 -10.34 11.49
N PRO A 153 4.06 -9.77 12.09
CA PRO A 153 2.69 -10.11 11.74
C PRO A 153 2.35 -9.70 10.31
N VAL A 154 1.39 -10.41 9.75
CA VAL A 154 0.69 -10.01 8.53
C VAL A 154 -0.62 -9.34 8.95
N THR A 155 -0.86 -8.12 8.47
CA THR A 155 -1.98 -7.29 8.91
C THR A 155 -2.89 -6.91 7.75
N PHE A 156 -4.14 -6.63 8.07
CA PHE A 156 -5.11 -6.07 7.14
C PHE A 156 -5.14 -4.53 7.30
N GLY A 157 -4.27 -3.86 6.55
CA GLY A 157 -4.01 -2.41 6.70
C GLY A 157 -2.90 -2.14 7.73
N GLU A 158 -1.78 -1.64 7.26
CA GLU A 158 -0.66 -1.20 8.07
C GLU A 158 -0.86 0.25 8.48
N ILE A 159 -0.34 0.62 9.64
CA ILE A 159 -0.34 2.02 10.09
C ILE A 159 1.10 2.47 10.30
N ALA A 160 1.52 3.41 9.46
CA ALA A 160 2.74 4.17 9.65
C ALA A 160 2.44 5.60 9.24
N TYR A 161 2.24 6.47 10.22
CA TYR A 161 1.76 7.86 10.09
C TYR A 161 0.32 7.97 9.59
N HIS A 162 -0.15 7.05 8.74
CA HIS A 162 -1.54 6.92 8.33
C HIS A 162 -1.85 5.47 7.91
N VAL A 163 -3.10 5.18 7.51
CA VAL A 163 -3.48 3.85 7.03
C VAL A 163 -2.86 3.60 5.66
N LEU A 164 -2.13 2.50 5.54
CA LEU A 164 -1.46 2.04 4.33
C LEU A 164 -2.05 0.71 3.86
N ASN A 165 -1.86 0.38 2.59
CA ASN A 165 -2.15 -0.92 2.00
C ASN A 165 -1.02 -1.35 1.07
N LEU A 166 -0.83 -2.65 0.90
CA LEU A 166 0.15 -3.24 -0.01
C LEU A 166 1.57 -2.70 0.22
N THR A 167 1.89 -2.44 1.49
CA THR A 167 3.20 -1.98 1.93
C THR A 167 3.79 -2.94 2.94
N PHE A 168 5.06 -2.77 3.21
CA PHE A 168 5.74 -3.39 4.34
C PHE A 168 6.27 -2.28 5.24
N VAL A 169 5.94 -2.35 6.51
CA VAL A 169 6.37 -1.37 7.50
C VAL A 169 7.34 -2.03 8.46
N TYR A 170 8.43 -1.35 8.79
CA TYR A 170 9.36 -1.83 9.80
C TYR A 170 9.88 -0.67 10.68
N MET A 171 10.37 -1.03 11.85
CA MET A 171 10.93 -0.09 12.81
C MET A 171 12.36 -0.50 13.15
N VAL A 172 13.26 0.46 13.08
CA VAL A 172 14.64 0.34 13.54
C VAL A 172 14.85 1.20 14.78
N ILE A 173 15.77 0.78 15.64
CA ILE A 173 16.23 1.57 16.80
C ILE A 173 17.72 1.81 16.60
N GLU A 174 18.08 3.06 16.46
CA GLU A 174 19.46 3.54 16.25
C GLU A 174 20.03 4.23 17.48
#